data_17f8d1d72fb265e8ace291ea3eefe2c3
#
_entry.id   17f8d1d72fb265e8ace291ea3eefe2c3
#
_cell.length_a   1.000
_cell.length_b   1.000
_cell.length_c   1.000
_cell.angle_alpha   90.00
_cell.angle_beta   90.00
_cell.angle_gamma   90.00
#
_symmetry.space_group_name_H-M   'P 1'
#
loop_
_entity.id
_entity.type
_entity.pdbx_description
1 polymer ?
#
loop_
_entity_poly.entity_id
_entity_poly.type
_entity_poly.pdbx_seq_one_letter_code
_entity_poly.pdbx_strand_id
1 'polypeptide(L)'
;MGKNRVKHAVISSLLILFVLSVTSCGAQPTMGVKEQLKEKSEPNVSHFLVAVEDEPDTVDFQCTSIHYTIAQNVFNRLVEMENDSNGNMEILPSLAESWEISEDGKNYTFHLREGVKFSNGEALTASDVQYTFERLLTHPDSCNTDIVDIILGAKALENGETDKLEGFQIIDDLSFVITIEQPFEAFLACLSMPGASILDKETTTEAGELFGTDTKWTIGTGSFVLWEWTAGEGMLLVANKDCWQGAPNCEGLDLRFINDSREIRKQFENGEIDVLDLDELGDSAEFFLHGSEYQDRIFSCSRIGITYIAMNESIAPLDDALVRKAMQMSLDRQMLLSAVYGGRGYVENGIFPHGLYGYNPDLPEIPYDPEKAKELLSEAGYEDGFDLTVSVNSASTRWELSVLEMAASMWEQIGIRATIDVIDESDFMSRRKSGDLACYTAQWMADFNDPDNFIYTFFGNNHNTTYRSLCYPREDIMNRILLARTESDSKKRISEYNELERIIVQEDAAWIPLYSRMRYYVTSERLEGIQASWNGSVKNKYREMSINYLDE
;
A
#
# COMPACT_ATOMS: atom_id res chain seq x y z
N MET A 1 26.61 59.24 2.33
CA MET A 1 25.83 60.35 2.92
C MET A 1 24.43 59.82 3.18
N GLY A 2 23.87 59.75 4.38
CA GLY A 2 24.21 60.20 5.69
C GLY A 2 23.44 59.35 6.70
N LYS A 3 24.08 59.12 7.81
CA LYS A 3 23.61 58.47 9.02
C LYS A 3 22.39 59.24 9.62
N ASN A 4 21.46 58.52 10.31
CA ASN A 4 21.08 58.96 11.64
C ASN A 4 20.50 57.81 12.47
N ARG A 5 21.07 57.60 13.64
CA ARG A 5 20.62 56.86 14.84
C ARG A 5 19.74 57.77 15.70
N VAL A 6 18.72 57.19 16.39
CA VAL A 6 18.26 57.63 17.73
C VAL A 6 17.54 56.43 18.35
N LYS A 7 17.99 55.77 19.36
CA LYS A 7 18.10 55.82 20.83
C LYS A 7 16.71 55.64 21.54
N HIS A 8 16.70 54.57 22.31
CA HIS A 8 16.01 54.16 23.55
C HIS A 8 15.00 55.12 24.22
N ALA A 9 13.93 54.51 24.73
CA ALA A 9 13.38 54.82 26.05
C ALA A 9 12.65 53.60 26.65
N VAL A 10 13.11 53.18 27.82
CA VAL A 10 12.49 52.23 28.76
C VAL A 10 11.47 53.00 29.57
N ILE A 11 10.23 52.49 29.71
CA ILE A 11 9.30 52.89 30.78
C ILE A 11 8.73 51.63 31.42
N SER A 12 9.14 51.36 32.65
CA SER A 12 8.49 50.49 33.62
C SER A 12 7.19 51.17 34.11
N SER A 13 6.11 50.40 34.18
CA SER A 13 4.97 50.77 35.02
C SER A 13 4.36 49.53 35.63
N LEU A 14 4.51 49.40 36.95
CA LEU A 14 3.69 48.57 37.85
C LEU A 14 2.22 49.01 37.77
N LEU A 15 1.29 48.03 37.73
CA LEU A 15 -0.07 48.21 38.26
C LEU A 15 -0.63 46.86 38.70
N ILE A 16 -0.64 46.62 39.98
CA ILE A 16 -1.68 46.32 40.98
C ILE A 16 -2.80 45.36 40.51
N LEU A 17 -2.84 44.21 41.18
CA LEU A 17 -3.91 43.21 41.25
C LEU A 17 -5.29 43.83 41.59
N PHE A 18 -6.32 43.37 40.89
CA PHE A 18 -7.66 43.26 41.42
C PHE A 18 -8.19 41.86 41.21
N VAL A 19 -8.32 41.11 42.30
CA VAL A 19 -8.97 39.79 42.35
C VAL A 19 -10.48 40.05 42.41
N LEU A 20 -11.20 39.62 41.38
CA LEU A 20 -12.63 39.39 41.42
C LEU A 20 -12.89 37.90 41.21
N SER A 21 -13.16 37.20 42.32
CA SER A 21 -13.67 35.85 42.32
C SER A 21 -15.10 35.82 41.79
N VAL A 22 -15.26 35.28 40.59
CA VAL A 22 -16.57 34.82 40.11
C VAL A 22 -16.51 33.30 40.06
N THR A 23 -17.15 32.66 41.04
CA THR A 23 -17.42 31.21 41.03
C THR A 23 -18.51 30.95 39.98
N SER A 24 -18.09 30.55 38.80
CA SER A 24 -18.96 29.93 37.81
C SER A 24 -18.65 28.43 37.80
N CYS A 25 -19.61 27.60 38.19
CA CYS A 25 -19.62 26.16 37.93
C CYS A 25 -19.81 25.98 36.42
N GLY A 26 -18.71 25.92 35.70
CA GLY A 26 -18.67 25.49 34.32
C GLY A 26 -17.83 24.18 34.28
N ALA A 27 -18.35 23.15 33.66
CA ALA A 27 -17.60 21.95 33.38
C ALA A 27 -16.30 22.34 32.67
N GLN A 28 -15.14 21.93 33.22
CA GLN A 28 -13.88 22.10 32.53
C GLN A 28 -13.94 21.24 31.27
N PRO A 29 -13.52 21.76 30.10
CA PRO A 29 -13.34 20.92 28.93
C PRO A 29 -12.28 19.87 29.31
N THR A 30 -12.59 18.62 29.04
CA THR A 30 -11.63 17.52 29.16
C THR A 30 -10.48 17.81 28.21
N MET A 31 -9.27 18.00 28.73
CA MET A 31 -8.08 18.17 27.92
C MET A 31 -7.89 16.92 27.03
N GLY A 32 -7.68 17.13 25.75
CA GLY A 32 -7.38 16.05 24.80
C GLY A 32 -6.12 15.25 25.22
N VAL A 33 -5.98 14.02 24.75
CA VAL A 33 -4.86 13.12 25.09
C VAL A 33 -3.49 13.83 24.89
N LYS A 34 -3.34 14.65 23.84
CA LYS A 34 -2.11 15.44 23.59
C LYS A 34 -1.82 16.49 24.69
N GLU A 35 -2.82 17.13 25.27
CA GLU A 35 -2.63 18.08 26.37
C GLU A 35 -2.34 17.37 27.68
N GLN A 36 -2.98 16.22 27.92
CA GLN A 36 -2.68 15.38 29.09
C GLN A 36 -1.27 14.80 29.03
N LEU A 37 -0.76 14.50 27.84
CA LEU A 37 0.60 14.00 27.63
C LEU A 37 1.66 15.11 27.77
N LYS A 38 1.34 16.37 27.43
CA LYS A 38 2.23 17.54 27.61
C LYS A 38 2.49 17.92 29.08
N GLU A 39 1.59 17.59 30.01
CA GLU A 39 1.77 17.84 31.45
C GLU A 39 2.61 16.74 32.14
N LYS A 40 2.83 15.61 31.46
CA LYS A 40 3.77 14.57 31.95
C LYS A 40 5.13 14.83 31.32
N SER A 41 6.16 15.02 32.19
CA SER A 41 7.58 15.03 31.80
C SER A 41 7.87 14.03 30.67
N GLU A 42 8.82 14.39 29.78
CA GLU A 42 9.29 13.55 28.68
C GLU A 42 9.11 12.05 28.98
N PRO A 43 8.43 11.32 28.15
CA PRO A 43 8.17 9.92 28.42
C PRO A 43 9.53 9.22 28.52
N ASN A 44 9.91 8.80 29.72
CA ASN A 44 10.99 7.84 29.91
C ASN A 44 10.44 6.48 29.50
N VAL A 45 10.14 6.34 28.21
CA VAL A 45 9.35 5.26 27.63
C VAL A 45 10.34 4.30 27.03
N SER A 46 10.24 3.07 27.42
CA SER A 46 10.87 1.97 26.72
C SER A 46 10.20 1.81 25.37
N HIS A 47 10.74 2.46 24.38
CA HIS A 47 10.22 2.44 23.04
C HIS A 47 10.65 1.17 22.34
N PHE A 48 9.74 0.69 21.55
CA PHE A 48 9.98 -0.28 20.53
C PHE A 48 10.67 0.45 19.36
N LEU A 49 11.92 0.09 19.11
CA LEU A 49 12.72 0.71 18.06
C LEU A 49 12.39 0.02 16.73
N VAL A 50 11.49 0.62 16.01
CA VAL A 50 11.18 0.15 14.66
C VAL A 50 12.09 0.85 13.67
N ALA A 51 12.58 0.02 12.80
CA ALA A 51 13.29 0.32 11.61
C ALA A 51 12.95 1.62 10.91
N VAL A 52 13.78 1.90 10.25
CA VAL A 52 14.24 2.59 9.10
C VAL A 52 13.17 2.67 8.04
N GLU A 53 12.63 3.83 7.87
CA GLU A 53 11.86 4.23 6.71
C GLU A 53 12.52 5.47 6.10
N ASP A 54 12.28 5.69 4.82
CA ASP A 54 12.54 6.99 4.23
C ASP A 54 11.60 8.01 4.88
N GLU A 55 12.09 9.24 5.05
CA GLU A 55 11.26 10.33 5.55
C GLU A 55 10.13 10.61 4.57
N PRO A 56 8.84 10.54 4.98
CA PRO A 56 7.74 10.90 4.09
C PRO A 56 7.65 12.42 3.92
N ASP A 57 7.29 12.88 2.73
CA ASP A 57 6.97 14.29 2.49
C ASP A 57 5.72 14.73 3.26
N THR A 58 4.80 13.78 3.49
CA THR A 58 3.55 13.99 4.22
C THR A 58 3.07 12.72 4.90
N VAL A 59 2.38 12.85 6.02
CA VAL A 59 1.59 11.76 6.65
C VAL A 59 0.10 11.83 6.29
N ASP A 60 -0.29 12.71 5.37
CA ASP A 60 -1.62 12.72 4.76
C ASP A 60 -1.76 11.52 3.82
N PHE A 61 -2.37 10.47 4.34
CA PHE A 61 -2.53 9.19 3.63
C PHE A 61 -3.47 9.26 2.42
N GLN A 62 -4.20 10.36 2.22
CA GLN A 62 -4.98 10.58 1.01
C GLN A 62 -4.11 11.14 -0.14
N CYS A 63 -3.00 11.81 0.21
CA CYS A 63 -2.08 12.45 -0.73
C CYS A 63 -0.77 11.66 -0.94
N THR A 64 -0.68 10.44 -0.45
CA THR A 64 0.45 9.53 -0.68
C THR A 64 -0.04 8.14 -1.10
N SER A 65 0.76 7.43 -1.89
CA SER A 65 0.56 6.01 -2.24
C SER A 65 1.58 5.08 -1.55
N ILE A 66 2.44 5.64 -0.70
CA ILE A 66 3.51 4.96 0.04
C ILE A 66 3.55 5.51 1.48
N HIS A 67 4.39 4.94 2.35
CA HIS A 67 4.62 5.44 3.72
C HIS A 67 3.37 5.41 4.63
N TYR A 68 2.56 4.35 4.54
CA TYR A 68 1.33 4.23 5.32
C TYR A 68 1.51 3.86 6.80
N THR A 69 2.73 3.80 7.32
CA THR A 69 2.99 3.41 8.72
C THR A 69 2.22 4.29 9.71
N ILE A 70 2.16 5.61 9.48
CA ILE A 70 1.39 6.53 10.34
C ILE A 70 -0.11 6.28 10.18
N ALA A 71 -0.61 6.15 8.94
CA ALA A 71 -2.03 5.86 8.68
C ALA A 71 -2.50 4.57 9.37
N GLN A 72 -1.67 3.53 9.37
CA GLN A 72 -1.98 2.22 9.95
C GLN A 72 -1.95 2.17 11.46
N ASN A 73 -1.26 3.09 12.14
CA ASN A 73 -1.05 3.07 13.59
C ASN A 73 -1.77 4.19 14.33
N VAL A 74 -1.95 5.35 13.68
CA VAL A 74 -2.60 6.53 14.27
C VAL A 74 -4.09 6.60 13.92
N PHE A 75 -4.49 6.04 12.79
CA PHE A 75 -5.87 6.07 12.29
C PHE A 75 -6.46 4.66 12.18
N ASN A 76 -7.79 4.58 12.10
CA ASN A 76 -8.49 3.34 11.76
C ASN A 76 -9.42 3.57 10.56
N ARG A 77 -9.85 2.46 9.94
CA ARG A 77 -10.79 2.38 8.83
C ARG A 77 -12.15 1.90 9.34
N LEU A 78 -13.16 1.92 8.49
CA LEU A 78 -14.48 1.35 8.81
C LEU A 78 -14.38 -0.15 9.06
N VAL A 79 -13.59 -0.83 8.24
CA VAL A 79 -13.35 -2.28 8.28
C VAL A 79 -11.85 -2.56 8.16
N GLU A 80 -11.45 -3.74 8.58
CA GLU A 80 -10.09 -4.27 8.39
C GLU A 80 -10.18 -5.52 7.50
N MET A 81 -9.09 -5.83 6.82
CA MET A 81 -8.95 -7.04 6.02
C MET A 81 -7.82 -7.91 6.59
N GLU A 82 -8.12 -9.17 6.82
CA GLU A 82 -7.16 -10.17 7.29
C GLU A 82 -7.36 -11.49 6.54
N ASN A 83 -6.47 -12.43 6.76
CA ASN A 83 -6.65 -13.80 6.30
C ASN A 83 -7.23 -14.66 7.45
N ASP A 84 -8.21 -15.50 7.13
CA ASP A 84 -8.66 -16.54 8.03
C ASP A 84 -7.56 -17.63 8.22
N SER A 85 -7.82 -18.62 9.07
CA SER A 85 -6.91 -19.73 9.34
C SER A 85 -6.59 -20.61 8.11
N ASN A 86 -7.33 -20.47 7.02
CA ASN A 86 -7.16 -21.19 5.77
C ASN A 86 -6.50 -20.31 4.68
N GLY A 87 -6.19 -19.06 4.98
CA GLY A 87 -5.63 -18.10 4.05
C GLY A 87 -6.66 -17.38 3.17
N ASN A 88 -7.97 -17.55 3.45
CA ASN A 88 -8.99 -16.80 2.70
C ASN A 88 -9.12 -15.38 3.25
N MET A 89 -9.46 -14.44 2.38
CA MET A 89 -9.76 -13.07 2.78
C MET A 89 -10.97 -13.03 3.71
N GLU A 90 -10.84 -12.33 4.82
CA GLU A 90 -11.92 -12.03 5.76
C GLU A 90 -11.97 -10.53 6.02
N ILE A 91 -13.18 -9.94 5.90
CA ILE A 91 -13.42 -8.54 6.27
C ILE A 91 -13.92 -8.51 7.71
N LEU A 92 -13.17 -7.82 8.56
CA LEU A 92 -13.42 -7.71 10.00
C LEU A 92 -13.97 -6.33 10.36
N PRO A 93 -14.90 -6.26 11.35
CA PRO A 93 -15.34 -4.99 11.91
C PRO A 93 -14.18 -4.18 12.53
N SER A 94 -14.11 -2.87 12.19
CA SER A 94 -13.20 -1.91 12.81
C SER A 94 -13.99 -0.75 13.42
N LEU A 95 -13.92 0.47 12.89
CA LEU A 95 -14.76 1.59 13.38
C LEU A 95 -16.26 1.33 13.16
N ALA A 96 -16.63 0.63 12.09
CA ALA A 96 -17.96 0.03 11.97
C ALA A 96 -18.00 -1.27 12.78
N GLU A 97 -18.96 -1.41 13.69
CA GLU A 97 -19.18 -2.66 14.43
C GLU A 97 -19.94 -3.69 13.59
N SER A 98 -20.72 -3.22 12.62
CA SER A 98 -21.48 -4.05 11.69
C SER A 98 -21.90 -3.29 10.44
N TRP A 99 -22.29 -4.01 9.41
CA TRP A 99 -22.90 -3.47 8.19
C TRP A 99 -23.88 -4.46 7.59
N GLU A 100 -24.79 -3.94 6.78
CA GLU A 100 -25.78 -4.70 6.03
C GLU A 100 -25.66 -4.33 4.55
N ILE A 101 -25.78 -5.33 3.66
CA ILE A 101 -25.73 -5.15 2.22
C ILE A 101 -27.09 -5.48 1.65
N SER A 102 -27.66 -4.59 0.81
CA SER A 102 -28.94 -4.82 0.13
C SER A 102 -28.84 -6.00 -0.84
N GLU A 103 -30.00 -6.61 -1.16
CA GLU A 103 -30.08 -7.77 -2.08
C GLU A 103 -29.49 -7.50 -3.48
N ASP A 104 -29.53 -6.24 -3.92
CA ASP A 104 -28.95 -5.81 -5.20
C ASP A 104 -27.45 -5.49 -5.11
N GLY A 105 -26.84 -5.65 -3.94
CA GLY A 105 -25.42 -5.43 -3.70
C GLY A 105 -24.96 -3.97 -3.80
N LYS A 106 -25.89 -2.99 -3.79
CA LYS A 106 -25.55 -1.57 -4.03
C LYS A 106 -25.58 -0.69 -2.79
N ASN A 107 -26.36 -1.03 -1.78
CA ASN A 107 -26.48 -0.22 -0.58
C ASN A 107 -25.83 -0.91 0.60
N TYR A 108 -24.90 -0.22 1.22
CA TYR A 108 -24.16 -0.66 2.41
C TYR A 108 -24.59 0.23 3.58
N THR A 109 -25.36 -0.34 4.52
CA THR A 109 -25.74 0.37 5.75
C THR A 109 -24.73 0.05 6.83
N PHE A 110 -23.98 1.04 7.30
CA PHE A 110 -22.96 0.89 8.34
C PHE A 110 -23.46 1.38 9.68
N HIS A 111 -23.03 0.70 10.75
CA HIS A 111 -23.22 1.09 12.13
C HIS A 111 -21.87 1.27 12.80
N LEU A 112 -21.54 2.51 13.19
CA LEU A 112 -20.31 2.83 13.91
C LEU A 112 -20.36 2.33 15.35
N ARG A 113 -19.21 2.03 15.92
CA ARG A 113 -19.09 1.69 17.35
C ARG A 113 -19.42 2.87 18.21
N GLU A 114 -20.23 2.66 19.24
CA GLU A 114 -20.50 3.66 20.25
C GLU A 114 -19.25 3.94 21.11
N GLY A 115 -19.02 5.22 21.43
CA GLY A 115 -17.98 5.66 22.35
C GLY A 115 -16.55 5.71 21.78
N VAL A 116 -16.36 5.49 20.49
CA VAL A 116 -15.06 5.73 19.84
C VAL A 116 -14.72 7.20 19.88
N LYS A 117 -13.46 7.51 20.25
CA LYS A 117 -12.95 8.88 20.31
C LYS A 117 -11.66 9.01 19.51
N PHE A 118 -11.50 10.17 18.91
CA PHE A 118 -10.21 10.62 18.41
C PHE A 118 -9.25 10.94 19.56
N SER A 119 -7.96 11.04 19.26
CA SER A 119 -6.91 11.30 20.26
C SER A 119 -6.99 12.71 20.88
N ASN A 120 -7.81 13.62 20.34
CA ASN A 120 -8.14 14.92 20.93
C ASN A 120 -9.33 14.84 21.92
N GLY A 121 -10.00 13.69 22.00
CA GLY A 121 -11.15 13.44 22.87
C GLY A 121 -12.51 13.61 22.22
N GLU A 122 -12.59 14.13 20.98
CA GLU A 122 -13.83 14.27 20.23
C GLU A 122 -14.39 12.91 19.82
N ALA A 123 -15.71 12.82 19.71
CA ALA A 123 -16.38 11.57 19.36
C ALA A 123 -16.39 11.37 17.84
N LEU A 124 -16.13 10.13 17.40
CA LEU A 124 -16.33 9.72 16.02
C LEU A 124 -17.81 9.74 15.65
N THR A 125 -18.14 10.31 14.48
CA THR A 125 -19.49 10.38 13.93
C THR A 125 -19.54 10.02 12.44
N ALA A 126 -20.74 9.76 11.92
CA ALA A 126 -20.99 9.56 10.49
C ALA A 126 -20.60 10.79 9.64
N SER A 127 -20.57 12.00 10.23
CA SER A 127 -20.12 13.22 9.56
C SER A 127 -18.61 13.21 9.27
N ASP A 128 -17.81 12.56 10.11
CA ASP A 128 -16.37 12.41 9.90
C ASP A 128 -16.09 11.43 8.74
N VAL A 129 -16.87 10.36 8.65
CA VAL A 129 -16.81 9.41 7.54
C VAL A 129 -17.17 10.08 6.22
N GLN A 130 -18.28 10.82 6.18
CA GLN A 130 -18.70 11.57 4.99
C GLN A 130 -17.62 12.55 4.55
N TYR A 131 -17.12 13.35 5.48
CA TYR A 131 -16.06 14.32 5.21
C TYR A 131 -14.80 13.64 4.65
N THR A 132 -14.42 12.51 5.23
CA THR A 132 -13.24 11.75 4.80
C THR A 132 -13.34 11.36 3.33
N PHE A 133 -14.48 10.82 2.89
CA PHE A 133 -14.65 10.37 1.51
C PHE A 133 -14.85 11.52 0.54
N GLU A 134 -15.55 12.57 0.96
CA GLU A 134 -15.67 13.79 0.14
C GLU A 134 -14.30 14.46 -0.05
N ARG A 135 -13.46 14.54 0.99
CA ARG A 135 -12.11 15.08 0.89
C ARG A 135 -11.22 14.22 -0.01
N LEU A 136 -11.30 12.89 0.12
CA LEU A 136 -10.56 11.96 -0.73
C LEU A 136 -10.83 12.18 -2.22
N LEU A 137 -12.07 12.53 -2.60
CA LEU A 137 -12.47 12.80 -3.97
C LEU A 137 -12.14 14.24 -4.43
N THR A 138 -12.06 15.21 -3.52
CA THR A 138 -11.98 16.63 -3.88
C THR A 138 -10.63 17.29 -3.60
N HIS A 139 -9.76 16.64 -2.80
CA HIS A 139 -8.44 17.20 -2.54
C HIS A 139 -7.57 17.16 -3.80
N PRO A 140 -6.95 18.29 -4.22
CA PRO A 140 -6.24 18.37 -5.50
C PRO A 140 -5.05 17.42 -5.62
N ASP A 141 -4.42 17.08 -4.49
CA ASP A 141 -3.26 16.17 -4.45
C ASP A 141 -3.65 14.73 -4.08
N SER A 142 -4.95 14.42 -4.03
CA SER A 142 -5.40 13.06 -3.73
C SER A 142 -4.94 12.06 -4.79
N CYS A 143 -4.38 10.95 -4.35
CA CYS A 143 -3.89 9.88 -5.22
C CYS A 143 -4.55 8.52 -4.98
N ASN A 144 -5.60 8.46 -4.12
CA ASN A 144 -6.30 7.24 -3.72
C ASN A 144 -7.82 7.34 -4.00
N THR A 145 -8.24 8.14 -4.97
CA THR A 145 -9.68 8.35 -5.27
C THR A 145 -10.40 7.07 -5.70
N ASP A 146 -9.67 6.12 -6.28
CA ASP A 146 -10.16 4.81 -6.73
C ASP A 146 -10.72 3.94 -5.60
N ILE A 147 -10.41 4.25 -4.34
CA ILE A 147 -11.00 3.58 -3.17
C ILE A 147 -12.52 3.81 -3.10
N VAL A 148 -12.98 5.01 -3.49
CA VAL A 148 -14.37 5.47 -3.32
C VAL A 148 -15.01 5.98 -4.61
N ASP A 149 -14.33 5.91 -5.75
CA ASP A 149 -14.81 6.41 -7.05
C ASP A 149 -16.07 5.69 -7.56
N ILE A 150 -16.34 4.49 -7.05
CA ILE A 150 -17.53 3.69 -7.36
C ILE A 150 -18.78 4.16 -6.58
N ILE A 151 -18.65 5.02 -5.59
CA ILE A 151 -19.80 5.56 -4.85
C ILE A 151 -20.62 6.44 -5.78
N LEU A 152 -21.94 6.31 -5.72
CA LEU A 152 -22.87 7.06 -6.56
C LEU A 152 -22.61 8.57 -6.46
N GLY A 153 -22.37 9.20 -7.61
CA GLY A 153 -22.07 10.63 -7.71
C GLY A 153 -20.62 11.02 -7.39
N ALA A 154 -19.73 10.06 -7.10
CA ALA A 154 -18.31 10.34 -6.83
C ALA A 154 -17.64 11.13 -7.96
N LYS A 155 -17.89 10.73 -9.22
CA LYS A 155 -17.32 11.41 -10.39
C LYS A 155 -17.81 12.84 -10.58
N ALA A 156 -19.09 13.11 -10.27
CA ALA A 156 -19.64 14.46 -10.32
C ALA A 156 -19.02 15.35 -9.24
N LEU A 157 -18.78 14.80 -8.04
CA LEU A 157 -18.10 15.50 -6.95
C LEU A 157 -16.63 15.78 -7.29
N GLU A 158 -15.88 14.80 -7.79
CA GLU A 158 -14.49 14.95 -8.22
C GLU A 158 -14.33 16.02 -9.32
N ASN A 159 -15.29 16.11 -10.24
CA ASN A 159 -15.30 17.12 -11.31
C ASN A 159 -15.78 18.50 -10.83
N GLY A 160 -16.22 18.66 -9.58
CA GLY A 160 -16.78 19.91 -9.04
C GLY A 160 -18.17 20.26 -9.59
N GLU A 161 -18.93 19.29 -10.09
CA GLU A 161 -20.29 19.46 -10.59
C GLU A 161 -21.32 19.50 -9.44
N THR A 162 -20.94 18.98 -8.28
CA THR A 162 -21.70 18.99 -7.02
C THR A 162 -20.76 19.26 -5.85
N ASP A 163 -21.32 19.63 -4.70
CA ASP A 163 -20.59 19.88 -3.45
C ASP A 163 -20.78 18.75 -2.41
N LYS A 164 -21.46 17.67 -2.79
CA LYS A 164 -21.78 16.54 -1.92
C LYS A 164 -21.71 15.21 -2.66
N LEU A 165 -21.32 14.18 -1.92
CA LEU A 165 -21.33 12.80 -2.40
C LEU A 165 -22.77 12.25 -2.36
N GLU A 166 -23.42 12.13 -3.52
CA GLU A 166 -24.83 11.74 -3.64
C GLU A 166 -25.11 10.37 -2.98
N GLY A 167 -24.19 9.43 -3.14
CA GLY A 167 -24.31 8.07 -2.59
C GLY A 167 -24.06 7.97 -1.10
N PHE A 168 -23.79 9.07 -0.37
CA PHE A 168 -23.58 9.04 1.07
C PHE A 168 -24.77 9.68 1.82
N GLN A 169 -25.45 8.88 2.64
CA GLN A 169 -26.62 9.34 3.40
C GLN A 169 -26.44 9.07 4.90
N ILE A 170 -26.36 10.12 5.70
CA ILE A 170 -26.35 10.03 7.17
C ILE A 170 -27.78 9.73 7.64
N ILE A 171 -27.95 8.70 8.47
CA ILE A 171 -29.20 8.37 9.16
C ILE A 171 -29.23 9.04 10.52
N ASP A 172 -28.15 8.86 11.30
CA ASP A 172 -27.89 9.49 12.59
C ASP A 172 -26.38 9.58 12.83
N ASP A 173 -25.95 10.00 14.02
CA ASP A 173 -24.53 10.21 14.34
C ASP A 173 -23.68 8.94 14.21
N LEU A 174 -24.28 7.76 14.33
CA LEU A 174 -23.56 6.48 14.29
C LEU A 174 -23.98 5.58 13.12
N SER A 175 -24.91 6.01 12.28
CA SER A 175 -25.45 5.16 11.20
C SER A 175 -25.53 5.95 9.89
N PHE A 176 -25.11 5.31 8.80
CA PHE A 176 -25.17 5.89 7.46
C PHE A 176 -25.29 4.81 6.37
N VAL A 177 -25.69 5.24 5.18
CA VAL A 177 -25.75 4.37 3.99
C VAL A 177 -24.75 4.87 2.95
N ILE A 178 -24.00 3.96 2.37
CA ILE A 178 -23.24 4.20 1.15
C ILE A 178 -23.92 3.45 0.00
N THR A 179 -24.26 4.17 -1.06
CA THR A 179 -24.80 3.61 -2.31
C THR A 179 -23.72 3.64 -3.38
N ILE A 180 -23.40 2.49 -3.98
CA ILE A 180 -22.47 2.37 -5.10
C ILE A 180 -23.21 2.27 -6.44
N GLU A 181 -22.57 2.69 -7.53
CA GLU A 181 -23.20 2.73 -8.87
C GLU A 181 -23.60 1.35 -9.38
N GLN A 182 -22.79 0.35 -9.09
CA GLN A 182 -23.04 -1.04 -9.46
C GLN A 182 -22.48 -1.98 -8.38
N PRO A 183 -23.01 -3.21 -8.26
CA PRO A 183 -22.47 -4.16 -7.28
C PRO A 183 -20.98 -4.37 -7.48
N PHE A 184 -20.24 -4.40 -6.38
CA PHE A 184 -18.78 -4.62 -6.39
C PHE A 184 -18.37 -5.39 -5.13
N GLU A 185 -18.04 -6.66 -5.28
CA GLU A 185 -17.72 -7.58 -4.16
C GLU A 185 -16.51 -7.10 -3.33
N ALA A 186 -15.51 -6.48 -3.99
CA ALA A 186 -14.32 -6.01 -3.33
C ALA A 186 -14.47 -4.62 -2.66
N PHE A 187 -15.66 -4.01 -2.64
CA PHE A 187 -15.84 -2.64 -2.08
C PHE A 187 -15.40 -2.54 -0.62
N LEU A 188 -15.76 -3.52 0.22
CA LEU A 188 -15.32 -3.54 1.63
C LEU A 188 -13.80 -3.70 1.75
N ALA A 189 -13.17 -4.45 0.85
CA ALA A 189 -11.72 -4.56 0.82
C ALA A 189 -11.05 -3.22 0.46
N CYS A 190 -11.63 -2.44 -0.48
CA CYS A 190 -11.18 -1.08 -0.75
C CYS A 190 -11.28 -0.17 0.50
N LEU A 191 -12.39 -0.27 1.26
CA LEU A 191 -12.58 0.49 2.49
C LEU A 191 -11.63 0.08 3.64
N SER A 192 -10.91 -1.04 3.52
CA SER A 192 -9.86 -1.46 4.46
C SER A 192 -8.48 -0.87 4.14
N MET A 193 -8.31 -0.25 2.97
CA MET A 193 -7.04 0.35 2.56
C MET A 193 -6.66 1.53 3.46
N PRO A 194 -5.35 1.79 3.70
CA PRO A 194 -4.91 2.91 4.52
C PRO A 194 -5.43 4.27 4.06
N GLY A 195 -5.61 4.47 2.74
CA GLY A 195 -6.19 5.69 2.16
C GLY A 195 -7.64 5.96 2.57
N ALA A 196 -8.37 4.93 3.06
CA ALA A 196 -9.74 5.03 3.58
C ALA A 196 -9.80 5.29 5.09
N SER A 197 -8.68 5.57 5.77
CA SER A 197 -8.65 5.87 7.20
C SER A 197 -9.50 7.10 7.52
N ILE A 198 -10.21 7.08 8.65
CA ILE A 198 -11.19 8.12 8.98
C ILE A 198 -10.51 9.30 9.67
N LEU A 199 -10.80 10.50 9.17
CA LEU A 199 -10.31 11.78 9.63
C LEU A 199 -11.28 12.43 10.63
N ASP A 200 -10.74 13.15 11.62
CA ASP A 200 -11.51 14.12 12.40
C ASP A 200 -11.79 15.36 11.52
N LYS A 201 -13.05 15.55 11.18
CA LYS A 201 -13.49 16.60 10.28
C LYS A 201 -13.12 18.00 10.75
N GLU A 202 -13.35 18.30 12.04
CA GLU A 202 -13.12 19.64 12.58
C GLU A 202 -11.62 19.94 12.60
N THR A 203 -10.81 19.05 13.15
CA THR A 203 -9.36 19.19 13.22
C THR A 203 -8.72 19.28 11.83
N THR A 204 -9.12 18.42 10.90
CA THR A 204 -8.55 18.41 9.54
C THR A 204 -8.95 19.68 8.77
N THR A 205 -10.19 20.16 8.95
CA THR A 205 -10.64 21.41 8.34
C THR A 205 -9.88 22.61 8.91
N GLU A 206 -9.66 22.67 10.24
CA GLU A 206 -8.88 23.73 10.88
C GLU A 206 -7.42 23.73 10.44
N ALA A 207 -6.83 22.53 10.29
CA ALA A 207 -5.45 22.36 9.86
C ALA A 207 -5.22 22.87 8.42
N GLY A 208 -6.17 22.65 7.51
CA GLY A 208 -6.03 22.99 6.11
C GLY A 208 -4.74 22.36 5.51
N GLU A 209 -3.88 23.18 4.91
CA GLU A 209 -2.62 22.76 4.30
C GLU A 209 -1.56 22.22 5.30
N LEU A 210 -1.77 22.43 6.60
CA LEU A 210 -0.86 21.90 7.63
C LEU A 210 -1.16 20.45 8.00
N PHE A 211 -2.31 19.91 7.57
CA PHE A 211 -2.58 18.49 7.76
C PHE A 211 -1.55 17.63 7.02
N GLY A 212 -1.02 16.64 7.71
CA GLY A 212 0.01 15.75 7.15
C GLY A 212 1.46 16.26 7.26
N THR A 213 1.69 17.51 7.70
CA THR A 213 3.05 18.08 7.87
C THR A 213 3.36 18.56 9.29
N ASP A 214 2.36 18.69 10.15
CA ASP A 214 2.51 19.08 11.55
C ASP A 214 1.81 18.07 12.46
N THR A 215 2.57 17.51 13.41
CA THR A 215 2.10 16.49 14.36
C THR A 215 0.89 16.93 15.19
N LYS A 216 0.72 18.23 15.40
CA LYS A 216 -0.43 18.81 16.12
C LYS A 216 -1.76 18.40 15.49
N TRP A 217 -1.79 18.28 14.17
CA TRP A 217 -3.00 18.02 13.39
C TRP A 217 -3.19 16.55 13.02
N THR A 218 -2.24 15.69 13.40
CA THR A 218 -2.32 14.24 13.16
C THR A 218 -3.15 13.58 14.27
N ILE A 219 -4.47 13.72 14.16
CA ILE A 219 -5.46 13.28 15.14
C ILE A 219 -6.23 12.09 14.57
N GLY A 220 -6.13 10.93 15.21
CA GLY A 220 -6.77 9.71 14.77
C GLY A 220 -7.38 8.91 15.93
N THR A 221 -8.00 7.77 15.61
CA THR A 221 -8.65 6.85 16.55
C THR A 221 -7.79 5.65 16.91
N GLY A 222 -6.56 5.57 16.35
CA GLY A 222 -5.70 4.40 16.40
C GLY A 222 -4.99 4.16 17.73
N SER A 223 -4.18 3.12 17.75
CA SER A 223 -3.47 2.63 18.95
C SER A 223 -2.31 3.53 19.37
N PHE A 224 -1.85 4.41 18.51
CA PHE A 224 -0.76 5.33 18.79
C PHE A 224 -1.13 6.77 18.41
N VAL A 225 -0.41 7.74 19.02
CA VAL A 225 -0.47 9.16 18.70
C VAL A 225 0.89 9.58 18.16
N LEU A 226 0.93 10.26 17.02
CA LEU A 226 2.16 10.85 16.50
C LEU A 226 2.58 12.01 17.43
N TRP A 227 3.58 11.76 18.26
CA TRP A 227 4.01 12.70 19.30
C TRP A 227 4.99 13.73 18.76
N GLU A 228 5.99 13.28 18.04
CA GLU A 228 7.08 14.10 17.52
C GLU A 228 7.48 13.66 16.12
N TRP A 229 7.86 14.60 15.31
CA TRP A 229 8.50 14.40 14.01
C TRP A 229 9.70 15.32 13.93
N THR A 230 10.90 14.76 13.96
CA THR A 230 12.17 15.47 13.80
C THR A 230 12.70 15.21 12.41
N ALA A 231 12.69 16.25 11.56
CA ALA A 231 13.11 16.14 10.17
C ALA A 231 14.52 15.58 10.02
N GLY A 232 14.68 14.59 9.16
CA GLY A 232 15.93 13.87 8.90
C GLY A 232 16.37 12.91 10.01
N GLU A 233 15.63 12.79 11.12
CA GLU A 233 15.96 11.91 12.24
C GLU A 233 14.94 10.79 12.41
N GLY A 234 13.63 11.13 12.53
CA GLY A 234 12.60 10.13 12.77
C GLY A 234 11.29 10.68 13.30
N MET A 235 10.39 9.76 13.64
CA MET A 235 9.10 10.02 14.24
C MET A 235 8.91 9.20 15.51
N LEU A 236 8.37 9.83 16.55
CA LEU A 236 7.99 9.18 17.81
C LEU A 236 6.48 9.06 17.89
N LEU A 237 6.01 7.82 18.02
CA LEU A 237 4.62 7.51 18.33
C LEU A 237 4.53 7.04 19.77
N VAL A 238 3.55 7.54 20.53
CA VAL A 238 3.28 7.11 21.90
C VAL A 238 1.95 6.35 21.97
N ALA A 239 1.88 5.38 22.87
CA ALA A 239 0.68 4.57 23.05
C ALA A 239 -0.55 5.42 23.38
N ASN A 240 -1.64 5.24 22.65
CA ASN A 240 -2.95 5.76 22.97
C ASN A 240 -3.62 4.83 24.00
N LYS A 241 -3.49 5.16 25.27
CA LYS A 241 -4.03 4.33 26.39
C LYS A 241 -5.55 4.32 26.45
N ASP A 242 -6.20 5.31 25.82
CA ASP A 242 -7.66 5.43 25.73
C ASP A 242 -8.20 4.92 24.39
N CYS A 243 -7.39 4.19 23.62
CA CYS A 243 -7.81 3.59 22.36
C CYS A 243 -9.00 2.65 22.56
N TRP A 244 -10.01 2.75 21.72
CA TRP A 244 -11.22 1.91 21.75
C TRP A 244 -10.92 0.40 21.64
N GLN A 245 -9.81 0.04 21.00
CA GLN A 245 -9.34 -1.35 20.90
C GLN A 245 -8.58 -1.82 22.15
N GLY A 246 -8.46 -0.99 23.19
CA GLY A 246 -7.56 -1.20 24.32
C GLY A 246 -6.14 -0.67 24.05
N ALA A 247 -5.37 -0.51 25.11
CA ALA A 247 -3.98 -0.06 25.01
C ALA A 247 -3.13 -1.05 24.19
N PRO A 248 -2.17 -0.58 23.37
CA PRO A 248 -1.21 -1.45 22.71
C PRO A 248 -0.28 -2.14 23.73
N ASN A 249 0.36 -3.24 23.34
CA ASN A 249 1.26 -4.01 24.18
C ASN A 249 2.61 -3.32 24.43
N CYS A 250 2.95 -2.30 23.67
CA CYS A 250 4.15 -1.47 23.83
C CYS A 250 3.79 -0.02 24.17
N GLU A 251 4.71 0.72 24.77
CA GLU A 251 4.46 2.10 25.18
C GLU A 251 4.65 3.12 24.05
N GLY A 252 5.33 2.75 22.96
CA GLY A 252 5.54 3.62 21.82
C GLY A 252 6.39 2.99 20.72
N LEU A 253 6.50 3.69 19.61
CA LEU A 253 7.30 3.34 18.45
C LEU A 253 8.26 4.48 18.15
N ASP A 254 9.54 4.18 17.97
CA ASP A 254 10.57 5.10 17.49
C ASP A 254 10.90 4.73 16.04
N LEU A 255 10.34 5.46 15.09
CA LEU A 255 10.59 5.28 13.65
C LEU A 255 11.78 6.13 13.26
N ARG A 256 12.85 5.51 12.76
CA ARG A 256 14.09 6.22 12.39
C ARG A 256 14.28 6.29 10.89
N PHE A 257 14.77 7.42 10.40
CA PHE A 257 15.11 7.62 8.99
C PHE A 257 16.60 7.35 8.78
N ILE A 258 16.96 6.14 8.37
CA ILE A 258 18.36 5.74 8.17
C ILE A 258 18.51 5.13 6.78
N ASN A 259 19.27 5.79 5.90
CA ASN A 259 19.45 5.38 4.50
C ASN A 259 20.77 4.60 4.25
N ASP A 260 21.64 4.42 5.25
CA ASP A 260 22.88 3.62 5.12
C ASP A 260 22.65 2.22 5.73
N SER A 261 22.59 1.20 4.90
CA SER A 261 22.37 -0.19 5.32
C SER A 261 23.43 -0.72 6.29
N ARG A 262 24.64 -0.16 6.30
CA ARG A 262 25.70 -0.54 7.25
C ARG A 262 25.44 0.08 8.63
N GLU A 263 24.90 1.30 8.67
CA GLU A 263 24.50 1.93 9.93
C GLU A 263 23.25 1.22 10.51
N ILE A 264 22.27 0.87 9.67
CA ILE A 264 21.11 0.04 10.05
C ILE A 264 21.59 -1.26 10.72
N ARG A 265 22.47 -2.00 10.03
CA ARG A 265 23.02 -3.24 10.56
C ARG A 265 23.70 -3.04 11.90
N LYS A 266 24.57 -2.03 12.01
CA LYS A 266 25.30 -1.72 13.24
C LYS A 266 24.35 -1.39 14.41
N GLN A 267 23.32 -0.58 14.16
CA GLN A 267 22.32 -0.25 15.18
C GLN A 267 21.52 -1.48 15.60
N PHE A 268 21.17 -2.36 14.66
CA PHE A 268 20.51 -3.62 14.97
C PHE A 268 21.43 -4.53 15.84
N GLU A 269 22.70 -4.70 15.46
CA GLU A 269 23.68 -5.48 16.22
C GLU A 269 23.92 -4.90 17.63
N ASN A 270 23.80 -3.59 17.81
CA ASN A 270 23.87 -2.92 19.11
C ASN A 270 22.58 -3.01 19.93
N GLY A 271 21.48 -3.57 19.39
CA GLY A 271 20.17 -3.61 20.04
C GLY A 271 19.42 -2.27 20.02
N GLU A 272 19.79 -1.38 19.13
CA GLU A 272 19.18 -0.07 18.93
C GLU A 272 18.02 -0.10 17.93
N ILE A 273 17.78 -1.24 17.28
CA ILE A 273 16.64 -1.52 16.39
C ILE A 273 16.07 -2.90 16.72
N ASP A 274 14.75 -3.02 16.79
CA ASP A 274 14.08 -4.25 17.20
C ASP A 274 13.55 -5.10 16.04
N VAL A 275 13.23 -4.50 14.91
CA VAL A 275 12.78 -5.21 13.71
C VAL A 275 13.32 -4.55 12.45
N LEU A 276 13.81 -5.36 11.53
CA LEU A 276 14.23 -4.91 10.19
C LEU A 276 13.47 -5.68 9.13
N ASP A 277 12.97 -4.95 8.14
CA ASP A 277 12.53 -5.53 6.88
C ASP A 277 13.75 -5.80 5.99
N LEU A 278 14.05 -7.07 5.74
CA LEU A 278 15.21 -7.44 4.96
C LEU A 278 15.07 -7.11 3.47
N ASP A 279 13.83 -6.93 2.98
CA ASP A 279 13.59 -6.51 1.60
C ASP A 279 14.09 -5.08 1.33
N GLU A 280 14.14 -4.24 2.37
CA GLU A 280 14.59 -2.84 2.28
C GLU A 280 16.11 -2.70 2.39
N LEU A 281 16.83 -3.76 2.78
CA LEU A 281 18.28 -3.73 3.01
C LEU A 281 19.12 -4.09 1.77
N GLY A 282 18.51 -4.46 0.66
CA GLY A 282 19.23 -4.86 -0.56
C GLY A 282 20.28 -5.96 -0.31
N ASP A 283 21.50 -5.75 -0.77
CA ASP A 283 22.62 -6.72 -0.61
C ASP A 283 22.95 -7.02 0.87
N SER A 284 22.64 -6.10 1.79
CA SER A 284 22.89 -6.27 3.22
C SER A 284 21.98 -7.29 3.89
N ALA A 285 20.84 -7.64 3.27
CA ALA A 285 19.94 -8.69 3.74
C ALA A 285 20.63 -10.05 3.82
N GLU A 286 21.54 -10.36 2.89
CA GLU A 286 22.24 -11.65 2.83
C GLU A 286 23.08 -11.93 4.09
N PHE A 287 23.56 -10.89 4.74
CA PHE A 287 24.25 -11.01 6.02
C PHE A 287 23.35 -11.65 7.10
N PHE A 288 22.13 -11.17 7.22
CA PHE A 288 21.15 -11.70 8.18
C PHE A 288 20.61 -13.06 7.76
N LEU A 289 20.30 -13.23 6.47
CA LEU A 289 19.73 -14.47 5.93
C LEU A 289 20.69 -15.67 6.01
N HIS A 290 21.99 -15.42 6.01
CA HIS A 290 23.02 -16.47 6.11
C HIS A 290 23.73 -16.53 7.47
N GLY A 291 23.56 -15.54 8.34
CA GLY A 291 24.12 -15.52 9.68
C GLY A 291 23.47 -16.56 10.58
N SER A 292 24.25 -17.51 11.10
CA SER A 292 23.72 -18.59 11.97
C SER A 292 23.11 -18.05 13.26
N GLU A 293 23.55 -16.89 13.75
CA GLU A 293 23.09 -16.21 14.94
C GLU A 293 21.69 -15.57 14.78
N TYR A 294 21.21 -15.43 13.55
CA TYR A 294 19.91 -14.79 13.26
C TYR A 294 18.81 -15.77 12.88
N GLN A 295 19.13 -17.05 12.59
CA GLN A 295 18.18 -18.02 12.04
C GLN A 295 16.92 -18.21 12.90
N ASP A 296 17.05 -18.20 14.21
CA ASP A 296 15.93 -18.33 15.17
C ASP A 296 15.13 -17.03 15.33
N ARG A 297 15.61 -15.93 14.75
CA ARG A 297 15.01 -14.58 14.82
C ARG A 297 14.50 -14.08 13.48
N ILE A 298 14.57 -14.92 12.45
CA ILE A 298 14.03 -14.60 11.12
C ILE A 298 12.57 -15.02 11.07
N PHE A 299 11.71 -14.05 10.80
CA PHE A 299 10.31 -14.23 10.51
C PHE A 299 10.08 -14.06 9.01
N SER A 300 9.40 -15.02 8.36
CA SER A 300 9.09 -14.95 6.93
C SER A 300 7.59 -15.09 6.69
N CYS A 301 7.10 -14.38 5.67
CA CYS A 301 5.70 -14.39 5.28
C CYS A 301 5.56 -14.17 3.77
N SER A 302 4.39 -14.52 3.21
CA SER A 302 4.10 -14.24 1.80
C SER A 302 3.97 -12.74 1.58
N ARG A 303 4.55 -12.26 0.48
CA ARG A 303 4.32 -10.92 -0.06
C ARG A 303 3.37 -11.07 -1.24
N ILE A 304 2.13 -10.60 -1.10
CA ILE A 304 1.14 -10.73 -2.18
C ILE A 304 1.47 -9.72 -3.28
N GLY A 305 2.23 -10.18 -4.25
CA GLY A 305 2.68 -9.36 -5.38
C GLY A 305 3.43 -10.19 -6.40
N ILE A 306 3.51 -9.69 -7.62
CA ILE A 306 4.12 -10.38 -8.76
C ILE A 306 5.11 -9.48 -9.47
N THR A 307 6.26 -10.06 -9.86
CA THR A 307 7.17 -9.48 -10.84
C THR A 307 6.82 -10.05 -12.22
N TYR A 308 6.70 -9.18 -13.20
CA TYR A 308 6.26 -9.54 -14.55
C TYR A 308 7.02 -8.75 -15.61
N ILE A 309 6.96 -9.24 -16.87
CA ILE A 309 7.37 -8.48 -18.05
C ILE A 309 6.12 -8.16 -18.86
N ALA A 310 5.87 -6.88 -19.08
CA ALA A 310 4.79 -6.38 -19.92
C ALA A 310 5.23 -6.40 -21.38
N MET A 311 4.31 -6.74 -22.29
CA MET A 311 4.49 -6.73 -23.74
C MET A 311 3.34 -5.95 -24.37
N ASN A 312 3.66 -4.99 -25.22
CA ASN A 312 2.69 -4.13 -25.87
C ASN A 312 2.15 -4.76 -27.14
N GLU A 313 0.90 -5.20 -27.12
CA GLU A 313 0.28 -5.88 -28.26
C GLU A 313 -0.06 -4.97 -29.44
N SER A 314 0.12 -3.65 -29.33
CA SER A 314 -0.03 -2.72 -30.46
C SER A 314 1.28 -2.50 -31.24
N ILE A 315 2.41 -3.05 -30.79
CA ILE A 315 3.74 -2.82 -31.36
C ILE A 315 4.29 -4.12 -31.95
N ALA A 316 4.51 -4.17 -33.28
CA ALA A 316 5.14 -5.32 -33.92
C ALA A 316 6.59 -5.51 -33.43
N PRO A 317 7.06 -6.75 -33.25
CA PRO A 317 6.36 -8.02 -33.52
C PRO A 317 5.58 -8.57 -32.32
N LEU A 318 5.39 -7.79 -31.25
CA LEU A 318 4.67 -8.21 -30.03
C LEU A 318 3.15 -8.28 -30.24
N ASP A 319 2.63 -7.84 -31.38
CA ASP A 319 1.24 -8.02 -31.82
C ASP A 319 0.91 -9.49 -32.18
N ASP A 320 1.92 -10.33 -32.45
CA ASP A 320 1.76 -11.76 -32.71
C ASP A 320 1.86 -12.58 -31.41
N ALA A 321 0.80 -13.34 -31.09
CA ALA A 321 0.75 -14.21 -29.91
C ALA A 321 1.82 -15.33 -29.95
N LEU A 322 2.25 -15.82 -31.13
CA LEU A 322 3.32 -16.81 -31.24
C LEU A 322 4.66 -16.25 -30.79
N VAL A 323 4.93 -14.98 -31.13
CA VAL A 323 6.13 -14.25 -30.67
C VAL A 323 6.10 -14.12 -29.14
N ARG A 324 4.97 -13.67 -28.56
CA ARG A 324 4.84 -13.52 -27.10
C ARG A 324 4.97 -14.86 -26.36
N LYS A 325 4.39 -15.93 -26.91
CA LYS A 325 4.57 -17.30 -26.37
C LYS A 325 6.03 -17.77 -26.44
N ALA A 326 6.71 -17.48 -27.53
CA ALA A 326 8.13 -17.79 -27.65
C ALA A 326 8.96 -17.05 -26.58
N MET A 327 8.67 -15.78 -26.35
CA MET A 327 9.31 -15.00 -25.29
C MET A 327 9.05 -15.56 -23.89
N GLN A 328 7.80 -16.00 -23.60
CA GLN A 328 7.49 -16.67 -22.33
C GLN A 328 8.28 -17.98 -22.15
N MET A 329 8.23 -18.86 -23.16
CA MET A 329 8.80 -20.23 -23.08
C MET A 329 10.33 -20.24 -23.10
N SER A 330 10.98 -19.18 -23.54
CA SER A 330 12.45 -19.07 -23.55
C SER A 330 13.06 -18.62 -22.23
N LEU A 331 12.26 -18.30 -21.21
CA LEU A 331 12.75 -17.84 -19.91
C LEU A 331 12.75 -18.96 -18.87
N ASP A 332 13.92 -19.29 -18.33
CA ASP A 332 14.06 -20.12 -17.14
C ASP A 332 13.77 -19.28 -15.89
N ARG A 333 12.48 -19.17 -15.56
CA ARG A 333 11.99 -18.34 -14.45
C ARG A 333 12.46 -18.83 -13.08
N GLN A 334 12.69 -20.15 -12.92
CA GLN A 334 13.27 -20.72 -11.71
C GLN A 334 14.72 -20.28 -11.54
N MET A 335 15.49 -20.25 -12.64
CA MET A 335 16.86 -19.72 -12.63
C MET A 335 16.88 -18.22 -12.31
N LEU A 336 15.96 -17.43 -12.89
CA LEU A 336 15.82 -15.99 -12.58
C LEU A 336 15.56 -15.76 -11.09
N LEU A 337 14.57 -16.45 -10.50
CA LEU A 337 14.26 -16.36 -9.07
C LEU A 337 15.47 -16.79 -8.20
N SER A 338 16.13 -17.87 -8.59
CA SER A 338 17.27 -18.39 -7.82
C SER A 338 18.48 -17.45 -7.86
N ALA A 339 18.76 -16.87 -9.03
CA ALA A 339 19.91 -15.99 -9.21
C ALA A 339 19.72 -14.62 -8.53
N VAL A 340 18.50 -14.10 -8.53
CA VAL A 340 18.21 -12.74 -8.03
C VAL A 340 17.83 -12.76 -6.54
N TYR A 341 17.06 -13.76 -6.11
CA TYR A 341 16.54 -13.80 -4.74
C TYR A 341 16.90 -15.09 -3.98
N GLY A 342 17.91 -15.85 -4.46
CA GLY A 342 18.32 -17.08 -3.79
C GLY A 342 17.21 -18.15 -3.73
N GLY A 343 16.22 -18.10 -4.64
CA GLY A 343 15.08 -19.01 -4.66
C GLY A 343 14.00 -18.71 -3.61
N ARG A 344 14.06 -17.56 -2.94
CA ARG A 344 13.10 -17.14 -1.90
C ARG A 344 11.84 -16.55 -2.51
N GLY A 345 10.94 -17.42 -2.94
CA GLY A 345 9.67 -17.04 -3.59
C GLY A 345 9.06 -18.20 -4.35
N TYR A 346 8.11 -17.88 -5.21
CA TYR A 346 7.39 -18.83 -6.03
C TYR A 346 7.44 -18.38 -7.49
N VAL A 347 7.71 -19.31 -8.41
CA VAL A 347 7.55 -19.05 -9.85
C VAL A 347 6.05 -18.99 -10.15
N GLU A 348 5.62 -17.92 -10.79
CA GLU A 348 4.21 -17.70 -11.10
C GLU A 348 3.89 -18.08 -12.56
N ASN A 349 2.70 -18.63 -12.78
CA ASN A 349 2.21 -19.06 -14.09
C ASN A 349 1.04 -18.24 -14.61
N GLY A 350 0.57 -17.28 -13.82
CA GLY A 350 -0.58 -16.44 -14.08
C GLY A 350 -0.39 -14.98 -13.67
N ILE A 351 -1.51 -14.30 -13.49
CA ILE A 351 -1.59 -12.92 -13.04
C ILE A 351 -1.64 -12.88 -11.50
N PHE A 352 -2.29 -13.88 -10.91
CA PHE A 352 -2.56 -13.92 -9.47
C PHE A 352 -1.39 -14.57 -8.73
N PRO A 353 -0.72 -13.82 -7.83
CA PRO A 353 0.42 -14.34 -7.08
C PRO A 353 0.01 -15.27 -5.95
N HIS A 354 0.95 -16.06 -5.48
CA HIS A 354 0.81 -16.88 -4.28
C HIS A 354 0.31 -16.05 -3.08
N GLY A 355 -0.70 -16.58 -2.39
CA GLY A 355 -1.31 -15.94 -1.22
C GLY A 355 -2.46 -14.99 -1.54
N LEU A 356 -2.70 -14.65 -2.81
CA LEU A 356 -3.88 -13.87 -3.21
C LEU A 356 -5.15 -14.72 -3.01
N TYR A 357 -6.20 -14.09 -2.52
CA TYR A 357 -7.54 -14.69 -2.53
C TYR A 357 -7.93 -15.10 -3.96
N GLY A 358 -8.35 -16.35 -4.14
CA GLY A 358 -8.67 -16.89 -5.46
C GLY A 358 -7.47 -17.32 -6.31
N TYR A 359 -6.25 -17.34 -5.77
CA TYR A 359 -5.10 -17.95 -6.44
C TYR A 359 -5.42 -19.38 -6.93
N ASN A 360 -5.02 -19.67 -8.16
CA ASN A 360 -5.27 -20.97 -8.79
C ASN A 360 -4.00 -21.85 -8.78
N PRO A 361 -3.86 -22.81 -7.85
CA PRO A 361 -2.70 -23.70 -7.79
C PRO A 361 -2.66 -24.71 -8.94
N ASP A 362 -3.79 -24.93 -9.64
CA ASP A 362 -3.93 -25.87 -10.74
C ASP A 362 -3.70 -25.24 -12.12
N LEU A 363 -3.30 -23.95 -12.17
CA LEU A 363 -2.98 -23.29 -13.43
C LEU A 363 -1.75 -23.97 -14.05
N PRO A 364 -1.84 -24.43 -15.34
CA PRO A 364 -0.72 -25.14 -15.97
C PRO A 364 0.56 -24.32 -15.98
N GLU A 365 1.69 -25.02 -15.78
CA GLU A 365 3.00 -24.37 -15.88
C GLU A 365 3.29 -23.89 -17.30
N ILE A 366 3.87 -22.69 -17.42
CA ILE A 366 4.49 -22.24 -18.66
C ILE A 366 5.87 -22.92 -18.74
N PRO A 367 6.09 -23.83 -19.69
CA PRO A 367 7.32 -24.59 -19.74
C PRO A 367 8.51 -23.73 -20.18
N TYR A 368 9.70 -24.02 -19.64
CA TYR A 368 10.96 -23.54 -20.22
C TYR A 368 11.37 -24.46 -21.37
N ASP A 369 11.20 -24.01 -22.61
CA ASP A 369 11.52 -24.76 -23.83
C ASP A 369 12.02 -23.81 -24.93
N PRO A 370 13.34 -23.47 -24.92
CA PRO A 370 13.91 -22.60 -25.94
C PRO A 370 13.84 -23.15 -27.37
N GLU A 371 13.83 -24.47 -27.54
CA GLU A 371 13.73 -25.06 -28.89
C GLU A 371 12.31 -24.88 -29.44
N LYS A 372 11.30 -25.11 -28.61
CA LYS A 372 9.91 -24.81 -28.99
C LYS A 372 9.70 -23.32 -29.23
N ALA A 373 10.35 -22.46 -28.46
CA ALA A 373 10.31 -21.01 -28.67
C ALA A 373 10.86 -20.61 -30.07
N LYS A 374 11.96 -21.22 -30.55
CA LYS A 374 12.47 -21.02 -31.91
C LYS A 374 11.49 -21.48 -32.97
N GLU A 375 10.83 -22.63 -32.79
CA GLU A 375 9.80 -23.10 -33.71
C GLU A 375 8.66 -22.09 -33.83
N LEU A 376 8.17 -21.54 -32.71
CA LEU A 376 7.12 -20.53 -32.71
C LEU A 376 7.55 -19.23 -33.39
N LEU A 377 8.79 -18.77 -33.20
CA LEU A 377 9.31 -17.61 -33.94
C LEU A 377 9.40 -17.86 -35.45
N SER A 378 9.83 -19.05 -35.85
CA SER A 378 9.84 -19.43 -37.27
C SER A 378 8.45 -19.49 -37.88
N GLU A 379 7.45 -20.03 -37.13
CA GLU A 379 6.05 -20.06 -37.53
C GLU A 379 5.47 -18.64 -37.70
N ALA A 380 5.86 -17.71 -36.81
CA ALA A 380 5.51 -16.29 -36.86
C ALA A 380 6.27 -15.51 -37.97
N GLY A 381 7.22 -16.13 -38.68
CA GLY A 381 8.01 -15.47 -39.74
C GLY A 381 9.24 -14.73 -39.24
N TYR A 382 9.70 -15.01 -38.02
CA TYR A 382 10.88 -14.39 -37.39
C TYR A 382 12.02 -15.38 -37.18
N GLU A 383 12.26 -16.27 -38.13
CA GLU A 383 13.34 -17.27 -38.08
C GLU A 383 14.75 -16.68 -37.95
N ASP A 384 14.97 -15.46 -38.48
CA ASP A 384 16.20 -14.69 -38.34
C ASP A 384 16.24 -13.82 -37.06
N GLY A 385 15.22 -13.93 -36.25
CA GLY A 385 15.04 -13.10 -35.05
C GLY A 385 14.69 -11.65 -35.34
N PHE A 386 14.70 -10.82 -34.29
CA PHE A 386 14.38 -9.38 -34.39
C PHE A 386 15.06 -8.59 -33.27
N ASP A 387 15.08 -7.26 -33.44
CA ASP A 387 15.56 -6.34 -32.42
C ASP A 387 14.40 -5.88 -31.52
N LEU A 388 14.60 -5.90 -30.18
CA LEU A 388 13.61 -5.51 -29.19
C LEU A 388 14.20 -4.50 -28.21
N THR A 389 13.53 -3.38 -28.01
CA THR A 389 13.85 -2.46 -26.91
C THR A 389 13.07 -2.85 -25.66
N VAL A 390 13.77 -3.08 -24.54
CA VAL A 390 13.18 -3.36 -23.22
C VAL A 390 13.50 -2.19 -22.33
N SER A 391 12.47 -1.47 -21.93
CA SER A 391 12.60 -0.27 -21.10
C SER A 391 12.66 -0.62 -19.62
N VAL A 392 13.48 0.11 -18.87
CA VAL A 392 13.54 0.02 -17.40
C VAL A 392 13.57 1.42 -16.80
N ASN A 393 12.87 1.61 -15.69
CA ASN A 393 12.89 2.86 -14.93
C ASN A 393 14.26 3.03 -14.27
N SER A 394 14.86 4.22 -14.36
CA SER A 394 16.14 4.54 -13.72
C SER A 394 16.11 4.45 -12.19
N ALA A 395 14.92 4.57 -11.59
CA ALA A 395 14.70 4.33 -10.16
C ALA A 395 14.56 2.84 -9.80
N SER A 396 14.53 1.94 -10.81
CA SER A 396 14.45 0.49 -10.58
C SER A 396 15.67 -0.03 -9.84
N THR A 397 15.44 -1.02 -9.01
CA THR A 397 16.50 -1.64 -8.22
C THR A 397 17.51 -2.38 -9.11
N ARG A 398 18.71 -2.57 -8.58
CA ARG A 398 19.73 -3.41 -9.24
C ARG A 398 19.20 -4.81 -9.59
N TRP A 399 18.30 -5.34 -8.78
CA TRP A 399 17.70 -6.66 -8.98
C TRP A 399 16.80 -6.71 -10.21
N GLU A 400 15.99 -5.69 -10.44
CA GLU A 400 15.14 -5.58 -11.63
C GLU A 400 15.97 -5.49 -12.91
N LEU A 401 17.06 -4.72 -12.87
CA LEU A 401 17.99 -4.65 -13.99
C LEU A 401 18.65 -6.01 -14.27
N SER A 402 19.10 -6.72 -13.21
CA SER A 402 19.69 -8.04 -13.36
C SER A 402 18.73 -9.07 -13.97
N VAL A 403 17.44 -9.01 -13.61
CA VAL A 403 16.41 -9.86 -14.23
C VAL A 403 16.32 -9.63 -15.73
N LEU A 404 16.31 -8.36 -16.15
CA LEU A 404 16.25 -8.01 -17.58
C LEU A 404 17.51 -8.39 -18.34
N GLU A 405 18.70 -8.22 -17.77
CA GLU A 405 19.96 -8.64 -18.37
C GLU A 405 19.99 -10.15 -18.61
N MET A 406 19.51 -10.92 -17.64
CA MET A 406 19.39 -12.38 -17.75
C MET A 406 18.32 -12.77 -18.78
N ALA A 407 17.16 -12.14 -18.77
CA ALA A 407 16.10 -12.37 -19.76
C ALA A 407 16.59 -12.06 -21.18
N ALA A 408 17.26 -10.93 -21.38
CA ALA A 408 17.86 -10.56 -22.66
C ALA A 408 18.85 -11.61 -23.19
N SER A 409 19.69 -12.15 -22.28
CA SER A 409 20.62 -13.24 -22.64
C SER A 409 19.91 -14.54 -23.02
N MET A 410 18.77 -14.86 -22.40
CA MET A 410 17.96 -16.02 -22.78
C MET A 410 17.25 -15.79 -24.12
N TRP A 411 16.70 -14.61 -24.35
CA TRP A 411 16.08 -14.24 -25.62
C TRP A 411 17.06 -14.24 -26.79
N GLU A 412 18.33 -13.85 -26.55
CA GLU A 412 19.38 -13.93 -27.59
C GLU A 412 19.58 -15.36 -28.10
N GLN A 413 19.43 -16.38 -27.25
CA GLN A 413 19.55 -17.78 -27.64
C GLN A 413 18.49 -18.24 -28.63
N ILE A 414 17.35 -17.53 -28.69
CA ILE A 414 16.28 -17.80 -29.64
C ILE A 414 16.22 -16.77 -30.80
N GLY A 415 17.21 -15.85 -30.88
CA GLY A 415 17.33 -14.88 -31.95
C GLY A 415 16.75 -13.51 -31.66
N ILE A 416 16.23 -13.24 -30.46
CA ILE A 416 15.71 -11.91 -30.08
C ILE A 416 16.86 -11.09 -29.48
N ARG A 417 17.24 -10.01 -30.16
CA ARG A 417 18.31 -9.10 -29.75
C ARG A 417 17.73 -7.97 -28.91
N ALA A 418 17.62 -8.23 -27.59
CA ALA A 418 17.07 -7.27 -26.66
C ALA A 418 18.10 -6.20 -26.27
N THR A 419 17.73 -4.92 -26.38
CA THR A 419 18.51 -3.79 -25.89
C THR A 419 17.79 -3.17 -24.69
N ILE A 420 18.47 -3.08 -23.55
CA ILE A 420 17.93 -2.47 -22.34
C ILE A 420 18.10 -0.96 -22.44
N ASP A 421 16.98 -0.23 -22.37
CA ASP A 421 16.89 1.23 -22.39
C ASP A 421 16.52 1.73 -21.00
N VAL A 422 17.49 2.31 -20.29
CA VAL A 422 17.29 2.89 -18.95
C VAL A 422 16.73 4.30 -19.10
N ILE A 423 15.48 4.50 -18.72
CA ILE A 423 14.74 5.74 -18.91
C ILE A 423 14.55 6.44 -17.57
N ASP A 424 14.65 7.78 -17.54
CA ASP A 424 14.29 8.58 -16.38
C ASP A 424 12.87 8.26 -15.89
N GLU A 425 12.66 8.27 -14.57
CA GLU A 425 11.41 7.83 -13.97
C GLU A 425 10.18 8.58 -14.51
N SER A 426 10.28 9.90 -14.66
CA SER A 426 9.16 10.72 -15.16
C SER A 426 8.82 10.39 -16.61
N ASP A 427 9.84 10.19 -17.46
CA ASP A 427 9.68 9.79 -18.84
C ASP A 427 9.15 8.35 -18.95
N PHE A 428 9.65 7.44 -18.12
CA PHE A 428 9.16 6.07 -18.06
C PHE A 428 7.67 6.03 -17.72
N MET A 429 7.26 6.73 -16.67
CA MET A 429 5.87 6.78 -16.24
C MET A 429 4.96 7.45 -17.29
N SER A 430 5.43 8.51 -17.94
CA SER A 430 4.71 9.19 -19.01
C SER A 430 4.50 8.26 -20.22
N ARG A 431 5.56 7.61 -20.71
CA ARG A 431 5.50 6.68 -21.85
C ARG A 431 4.68 5.42 -21.54
N ARG A 432 4.78 4.90 -20.30
CA ARG A 432 3.95 3.77 -19.87
C ARG A 432 2.46 4.14 -19.91
N LYS A 433 2.10 5.32 -19.38
CA LYS A 433 0.71 5.79 -19.34
C LYS A 433 0.11 6.07 -20.71
N SER A 434 0.92 6.50 -21.66
CA SER A 434 0.48 6.75 -23.05
C SER A 434 0.44 5.50 -23.94
N GLY A 435 0.91 4.35 -23.46
CA GLY A 435 0.96 3.12 -24.25
C GLY A 435 2.17 3.05 -25.20
N ASP A 436 3.27 3.78 -24.94
CA ASP A 436 4.40 3.92 -25.83
C ASP A 436 5.60 2.99 -25.50
N LEU A 437 5.55 2.24 -24.37
CA LEU A 437 6.58 1.26 -24.07
C LEU A 437 6.30 -0.05 -24.81
N ALA A 438 7.30 -0.58 -25.53
CA ALA A 438 7.16 -1.85 -26.23
C ALA A 438 7.21 -3.05 -25.27
N CYS A 439 8.23 -3.08 -24.42
CA CYS A 439 8.44 -4.14 -23.43
C CYS A 439 9.11 -3.53 -22.20
N TYR A 440 8.70 -3.95 -21.00
CA TYR A 440 9.31 -3.49 -19.74
C TYR A 440 9.06 -4.48 -18.61
N THR A 441 9.88 -4.43 -17.55
CA THR A 441 9.62 -5.14 -16.29
C THR A 441 9.04 -4.23 -15.25
N ALA A 442 8.17 -4.77 -14.41
CA ALA A 442 7.64 -4.11 -13.22
C ALA A 442 7.20 -5.13 -12.17
N GLN A 443 6.86 -4.59 -11.00
CA GLN A 443 6.21 -5.34 -9.93
C GLN A 443 4.82 -4.75 -9.69
N TRP A 444 3.90 -5.60 -9.26
CA TRP A 444 2.62 -5.17 -8.73
C TRP A 444 2.42 -5.79 -7.36
N MET A 445 2.09 -4.97 -6.39
CA MET A 445 1.73 -5.39 -5.03
C MET A 445 0.23 -5.23 -4.86
N ALA A 446 -0.38 -6.19 -4.17
CA ALA A 446 -1.80 -6.09 -3.88
C ALA A 446 -2.10 -4.90 -2.96
N ASP A 447 -2.98 -4.00 -3.42
CA ASP A 447 -3.56 -2.94 -2.60
C ASP A 447 -4.61 -3.51 -1.66
N PHE A 448 -5.37 -4.50 -2.14
CA PHE A 448 -6.31 -5.31 -1.39
C PHE A 448 -6.30 -6.76 -1.90
N ASN A 449 -6.64 -7.70 -1.03
CA ASN A 449 -6.51 -9.14 -1.31
C ASN A 449 -7.70 -9.67 -2.15
N ASP A 450 -7.75 -9.27 -3.42
CA ASP A 450 -8.79 -9.69 -4.35
C ASP A 450 -8.24 -9.76 -5.80
N PRO A 451 -8.66 -10.76 -6.63
CA PRO A 451 -8.25 -10.86 -8.02
C PRO A 451 -8.53 -9.62 -8.87
N ASP A 452 -9.56 -8.85 -8.53
CA ASP A 452 -9.91 -7.62 -9.23
C ASP A 452 -8.77 -6.60 -9.23
N ASN A 453 -8.03 -6.51 -8.13
CA ASN A 453 -6.86 -5.62 -8.00
C ASN A 453 -5.74 -5.92 -9.00
N PHE A 454 -5.74 -7.11 -9.55
CA PHE A 454 -4.79 -7.53 -10.58
C PHE A 454 -5.42 -7.49 -11.98
N ILE A 455 -6.45 -8.30 -12.23
CA ILE A 455 -6.94 -8.49 -13.59
C ILE A 455 -7.64 -7.25 -14.16
N TYR A 456 -8.46 -6.55 -13.36
CA TYR A 456 -9.11 -5.31 -13.82
C TYR A 456 -8.10 -4.18 -14.01
N THR A 457 -7.15 -4.04 -13.09
CA THR A 457 -6.11 -3.00 -13.16
C THR A 457 -5.28 -3.06 -14.45
N PHE A 458 -5.07 -4.26 -14.99
CA PHE A 458 -4.25 -4.44 -16.20
C PHE A 458 -5.07 -4.67 -17.47
N PHE A 459 -6.21 -5.36 -17.37
CA PHE A 459 -6.96 -5.85 -18.54
C PHE A 459 -8.43 -5.48 -18.52
N GLY A 460 -8.90 -4.68 -17.57
CA GLY A 460 -10.33 -4.43 -17.35
C GLY A 460 -11.01 -3.57 -18.42
N ASN A 461 -10.29 -2.72 -19.10
CA ASN A 461 -10.80 -1.87 -20.18
C ASN A 461 -9.65 -1.27 -21.01
N ASN A 462 -9.99 -0.60 -22.12
CA ASN A 462 -9.00 0.00 -23.02
C ASN A 462 -8.12 1.06 -22.35
N HIS A 463 -8.64 1.82 -21.38
CA HIS A 463 -7.85 2.80 -20.64
C HIS A 463 -6.81 2.09 -19.78
N ASN A 464 -7.21 1.10 -18.97
CA ASN A 464 -6.31 0.40 -18.06
C ASN A 464 -5.17 -0.30 -18.80
N THR A 465 -5.48 -1.01 -19.89
CA THR A 465 -4.45 -1.74 -20.64
C THR A 465 -3.50 -0.79 -21.37
N THR A 466 -3.99 0.36 -21.88
CA THR A 466 -3.14 1.41 -22.48
C THR A 466 -2.27 2.08 -21.41
N TYR A 467 -2.85 2.42 -20.27
CA TYR A 467 -2.13 3.04 -19.14
C TYR A 467 -0.97 2.18 -18.61
N ARG A 468 -1.03 0.88 -18.87
CA ARG A 468 0.00 -0.11 -18.53
C ARG A 468 0.88 -0.50 -19.74
N SER A 469 0.77 0.19 -20.88
CA SER A 469 1.45 -0.17 -22.14
C SER A 469 1.33 -1.66 -22.50
N LEU A 470 0.20 -2.28 -22.23
CA LEU A 470 -0.15 -3.63 -22.69
C LEU A 470 -0.91 -3.57 -24.00
N CYS A 471 -1.80 -2.58 -24.15
CA CYS A 471 -2.64 -2.36 -25.31
C CYS A 471 -3.36 -3.66 -25.77
N TYR A 472 -3.81 -4.45 -24.80
CA TYR A 472 -4.48 -5.73 -25.02
C TYR A 472 -5.79 -5.53 -25.79
N PRO A 473 -6.01 -6.23 -26.93
CA PRO A 473 -7.07 -5.85 -27.88
C PRO A 473 -8.40 -6.61 -27.68
N ARG A 474 -8.53 -7.49 -26.67
CA ARG A 474 -9.64 -8.42 -26.49
C ARG A 474 -10.81 -7.78 -25.73
N GLU A 475 -11.69 -7.04 -26.43
CA GLU A 475 -12.90 -6.46 -25.84
C GLU A 475 -13.87 -7.50 -25.24
N ASP A 476 -13.93 -8.71 -25.81
CA ASP A 476 -14.73 -9.81 -25.25
C ASP A 476 -14.24 -10.23 -23.86
N ILE A 477 -12.92 -10.27 -23.64
CA ILE A 477 -12.31 -10.57 -22.33
C ILE A 477 -12.53 -9.41 -21.36
N MET A 478 -12.33 -8.16 -21.80
CA MET A 478 -12.61 -6.96 -20.99
C MET A 478 -14.07 -6.97 -20.48
N ASN A 479 -15.02 -7.28 -21.35
CA ASN A 479 -16.43 -7.37 -20.98
C ASN A 479 -16.70 -8.48 -19.95
N ARG A 480 -16.02 -9.64 -20.07
CA ARG A 480 -16.11 -10.71 -19.07
C ARG A 480 -15.52 -10.30 -17.72
N ILE A 481 -14.41 -9.57 -17.71
CA ILE A 481 -13.82 -8.99 -16.47
C ILE A 481 -14.83 -8.06 -15.80
N LEU A 482 -15.47 -7.16 -16.56
CA LEU A 482 -16.48 -6.25 -16.03
C LEU A 482 -17.70 -6.99 -15.46
N LEU A 483 -18.14 -8.08 -16.11
CA LEU A 483 -19.23 -8.92 -15.59
C LEU A 483 -18.80 -9.66 -14.30
N ALA A 484 -17.59 -10.20 -14.26
CA ALA A 484 -17.06 -10.86 -13.08
C ALA A 484 -16.99 -9.92 -11.85
N ARG A 485 -16.68 -8.64 -12.04
CA ARG A 485 -16.69 -7.63 -10.97
C ARG A 485 -18.03 -7.50 -10.26
N THR A 486 -19.12 -7.70 -10.99
CA THR A 486 -20.49 -7.53 -10.50
C THR A 486 -21.15 -8.86 -10.08
N GLU A 487 -20.46 -10.00 -10.20
CA GLU A 487 -20.97 -11.29 -9.76
C GLU A 487 -20.89 -11.43 -8.24
N SER A 488 -22.04 -11.61 -7.61
CA SER A 488 -22.18 -11.71 -6.15
C SER A 488 -21.93 -13.11 -5.58
N ASP A 489 -21.94 -14.15 -6.45
CA ASP A 489 -21.54 -15.50 -6.04
C ASP A 489 -20.02 -15.60 -6.11
N SER A 490 -19.35 -15.49 -4.97
CA SER A 490 -17.88 -15.47 -4.87
C SER A 490 -17.22 -16.68 -5.55
N LYS A 491 -17.86 -17.87 -5.53
CA LYS A 491 -17.30 -19.07 -6.18
C LYS A 491 -17.34 -18.96 -7.69
N LYS A 492 -18.46 -18.46 -8.24
CA LYS A 492 -18.57 -18.25 -9.70
C LYS A 492 -17.62 -17.14 -10.13
N ARG A 493 -17.53 -16.06 -9.35
CA ARG A 493 -16.64 -14.94 -9.59
C ARG A 493 -15.18 -15.39 -9.66
N ILE A 494 -14.69 -16.13 -8.67
CA ILE A 494 -13.33 -16.66 -8.64
C ILE A 494 -13.10 -17.65 -9.80
N SER A 495 -14.05 -18.54 -10.08
CA SER A 495 -13.92 -19.46 -11.22
C SER A 495 -13.81 -18.74 -12.56
N GLU A 496 -14.54 -17.64 -12.74
CA GLU A 496 -14.45 -16.81 -13.95
C GLU A 496 -13.11 -16.09 -14.05
N TYR A 497 -12.62 -15.50 -12.94
CA TYR A 497 -11.29 -14.87 -12.92
C TYR A 497 -10.17 -15.88 -13.22
N ASN A 498 -10.24 -17.09 -12.71
CA ASN A 498 -9.25 -18.12 -12.99
C ASN A 498 -9.24 -18.55 -14.47
N GLU A 499 -10.42 -18.62 -15.10
CA GLU A 499 -10.51 -18.89 -16.54
C GLU A 499 -10.01 -17.70 -17.39
N LEU A 500 -10.33 -16.47 -16.99
CA LEU A 500 -9.83 -15.26 -17.63
C LEU A 500 -8.30 -15.15 -17.54
N GLU A 501 -7.73 -15.43 -16.37
CA GLU A 501 -6.27 -15.50 -16.17
C GLU A 501 -5.62 -16.50 -17.13
N ARG A 502 -6.19 -17.70 -17.23
CA ARG A 502 -5.72 -18.75 -18.13
C ARG A 502 -5.72 -18.30 -19.60
N ILE A 503 -6.80 -17.66 -20.04
CA ILE A 503 -6.90 -17.13 -21.41
C ILE A 503 -5.85 -16.04 -21.65
N ILE A 504 -5.79 -15.04 -20.79
CA ILE A 504 -4.90 -13.87 -20.96
C ILE A 504 -3.43 -14.29 -20.98
N VAL A 505 -3.02 -15.17 -20.05
CA VAL A 505 -1.60 -15.51 -19.91
C VAL A 505 -1.17 -16.67 -20.78
N GLN A 506 -1.99 -17.72 -20.92
CA GLN A 506 -1.56 -18.95 -21.59
C GLN A 506 -2.05 -19.05 -23.03
N GLU A 507 -3.26 -18.55 -23.34
CA GLU A 507 -3.74 -18.54 -24.73
C GLU A 507 -3.24 -17.33 -25.50
N ASP A 508 -3.39 -16.13 -24.93
CA ASP A 508 -3.03 -14.87 -25.59
C ASP A 508 -1.57 -14.44 -25.32
N ALA A 509 -0.95 -15.01 -24.27
CA ALA A 509 0.40 -14.65 -23.82
C ALA A 509 0.59 -13.13 -23.63
N ALA A 510 -0.43 -12.45 -23.07
CA ALA A 510 -0.49 -10.99 -22.99
C ALA A 510 0.56 -10.36 -22.06
N TRP A 511 1.11 -11.13 -21.11
CA TRP A 511 2.27 -10.74 -20.33
C TRP A 511 3.11 -11.97 -19.93
N ILE A 512 4.31 -11.75 -19.37
CA ILE A 512 5.16 -12.82 -18.85
C ILE A 512 5.16 -12.78 -17.34
N PRO A 513 4.46 -13.68 -16.63
CA PRO A 513 4.60 -13.81 -15.20
C PRO A 513 5.98 -14.36 -14.86
N LEU A 514 6.65 -13.77 -13.89
CA LEU A 514 7.97 -14.24 -13.47
C LEU A 514 7.88 -14.98 -12.14
N TYR A 515 7.72 -14.24 -11.06
CA TYR A 515 7.69 -14.81 -9.72
C TYR A 515 7.05 -13.85 -8.70
N SER A 516 6.60 -14.40 -7.59
CA SER A 516 6.31 -13.70 -6.34
C SER A 516 7.42 -13.95 -5.33
N ARG A 517 7.61 -13.01 -4.39
CA ARG A 517 8.67 -13.08 -3.39
C ARG A 517 8.11 -13.36 -2.00
N MET A 518 8.89 -14.03 -1.18
CA MET A 518 8.69 -14.05 0.27
C MET A 518 9.28 -12.77 0.86
N ARG A 519 8.67 -12.29 1.93
CA ARG A 519 9.17 -11.18 2.75
C ARG A 519 9.83 -11.73 4.02
N TYR A 520 10.93 -11.13 4.42
CA TYR A 520 11.71 -11.57 5.56
C TYR A 520 11.94 -10.41 6.52
N TYR A 521 11.79 -10.70 7.80
CA TYR A 521 12.13 -9.78 8.88
C TYR A 521 13.13 -10.44 9.81
N VAL A 522 14.07 -9.65 10.35
CA VAL A 522 14.90 -10.08 11.48
C VAL A 522 14.53 -9.26 12.70
N THR A 523 14.45 -9.92 13.86
CA THR A 523 14.03 -9.29 15.13
C THR A 523 15.16 -9.29 16.15
N SER A 524 15.13 -8.32 17.08
CA SER A 524 15.96 -8.35 18.28
C SER A 524 15.54 -9.50 19.21
N GLU A 525 16.39 -9.86 20.16
CA GLU A 525 16.09 -10.91 21.14
C GLU A 525 15.00 -10.52 22.13
N ARG A 526 14.76 -9.23 22.29
CA ARG A 526 13.76 -8.70 23.23
C ARG A 526 12.37 -8.52 22.60
N LEU A 527 12.24 -8.59 21.26
CA LEU A 527 10.96 -8.45 20.59
C LEU A 527 10.14 -9.74 20.67
N GLU A 528 8.90 -9.62 21.13
CA GLU A 528 7.91 -10.70 21.16
C GLU A 528 6.67 -10.35 20.34
N GLY A 529 5.95 -11.38 19.84
CA GLY A 529 4.65 -11.20 19.20
C GLY A 529 4.69 -10.66 17.78
N ILE A 530 5.81 -10.82 17.03
CA ILE A 530 5.85 -10.41 15.62
C ILE A 530 4.79 -11.15 14.82
N GLN A 531 3.98 -10.41 14.09
CA GLN A 531 2.94 -10.91 13.21
C GLN A 531 2.92 -10.09 11.93
N ALA A 532 2.50 -10.72 10.83
CA ALA A 532 2.26 -10.04 9.58
C ALA A 532 0.76 -10.01 9.28
N SER A 533 0.33 -8.97 8.60
CA SER A 533 -1.00 -8.90 8.00
C SER A 533 -1.07 -9.73 6.70
N TRP A 534 -2.22 -9.74 6.07
CA TRP A 534 -2.49 -10.48 4.85
C TRP A 534 -1.46 -10.25 3.71
N ASN A 535 -0.89 -9.05 3.61
CA ASN A 535 0.10 -8.69 2.58
C ASN A 535 1.56 -8.88 3.02
N GLY A 536 1.79 -9.52 4.15
CA GLY A 536 3.12 -9.73 4.69
C GLY A 536 3.72 -8.51 5.40
N SER A 537 2.98 -7.41 5.57
CA SER A 537 3.44 -6.26 6.35
C SER A 537 3.29 -6.50 7.84
N VAL A 538 4.28 -6.11 8.63
CA VAL A 538 4.20 -6.08 10.10
C VAL A 538 3.79 -4.71 10.64
N LYS A 539 3.79 -3.68 9.78
CA LYS A 539 3.64 -2.27 10.16
C LYS A 539 2.30 -1.95 10.84
N ASN A 540 1.22 -2.64 10.47
CA ASN A 540 -0.11 -2.49 11.09
C ASN A 540 -0.35 -3.42 12.29
N LYS A 541 0.65 -4.21 12.68
CA LYS A 541 0.59 -5.16 13.82
C LYS A 541 1.43 -4.71 15.01
N TYR A 542 2.00 -3.52 14.98
CA TYR A 542 2.87 -3.04 16.06
C TYR A 542 2.17 -2.99 17.43
N ARG A 543 0.86 -2.81 17.48
CA ARG A 543 0.11 -2.82 18.73
C ARG A 543 0.10 -4.17 19.45
N GLU A 544 0.26 -5.28 18.72
CA GLU A 544 0.30 -6.64 19.25
C GLU A 544 1.69 -7.04 19.74
N MET A 545 2.73 -6.32 19.32
CA MET A 545 4.11 -6.60 19.66
C MET A 545 4.47 -6.05 21.04
N SER A 546 5.36 -6.73 21.75
CA SER A 546 5.84 -6.31 23.06
C SER A 546 7.35 -6.45 23.18
N ILE A 547 7.93 -5.71 24.11
CA ILE A 547 9.34 -5.80 24.47
C ILE A 547 9.47 -6.58 25.79
N ASN A 548 10.21 -7.66 25.75
CA ASN A 548 10.64 -8.36 26.96
C ASN A 548 11.90 -7.66 27.48
N TYR A 549 11.78 -7.05 28.65
CA TYR A 549 12.94 -6.51 29.36
C TYR A 549 13.67 -7.69 29.98
N LEU A 550 14.74 -8.15 29.31
CA LEU A 550 15.68 -9.07 29.94
C LEU A 550 16.16 -8.37 31.21
N ASP A 551 15.84 -8.91 32.39
CA ASP A 551 16.29 -8.39 33.67
C ASP A 551 17.83 -8.19 33.58
N GLU A 552 18.30 -6.94 33.69
CA GLU A 552 19.72 -6.59 33.75
C GLU A 552 20.41 -7.23 34.97
#